data_e6e28cd8c76fbf226c7d856a5ccd7a90
#
_entry.id   e6e28cd8c76fbf226c7d856a5ccd7a90
#
_cell.length_a   1.000
_cell.length_b   1.000
_cell.length_c   1.000
_cell.angle_alpha   90.00
_cell.angle_beta   90.00
_cell.angle_gamma   90.00
#
_symmetry.space_group_name_H-M   'P 1'
#
loop_
_entity.id
_entity.type
_entity.pdbx_description
1 polymer ?
#
loop_
_entity_poly.entity_id
_entity_poly.type
_entity_poly.pdbx_seq_one_letter_code
_entity_poly.pdbx_strand_id
1 'polypeptide(L)'
;MHPTFHTLRIADIRKETEDTVSISFEIPTELKKDYNYFSGQYLTLKATVNGEEIRRSYSLCSAPHEEEWRVAIKQIEAGKFSTFANNELKIGDSLEVMTPTGNFHLESNASNKKSYVLIAAGSGITPIISIAKTILEKEPNSDVTLFYGNKGFGSIIFREEVEALKNKHMNNLRVVHILSRESLGNAIQKGRIDDEKIEKLYDAFLKNTEIDEVFVCGPEAM
;
A
#
# COMPACT_ATOMS: atom_id res chain seq x y z
N MET A 1 6.42 22.80 3.73
CA MET A 1 6.39 23.13 2.28
C MET A 1 4.92 23.14 1.86
N HIS A 2 4.44 24.05 1.01
CA HIS A 2 3.05 24.00 0.53
C HIS A 2 2.95 22.96 -0.57
N PRO A 3 1.91 22.11 -0.59
CA PRO A 3 1.72 21.11 -1.64
C PRO A 3 1.61 21.77 -3.02
N THR A 4 2.39 21.32 -3.97
CA THR A 4 2.46 21.88 -5.33
C THR A 4 2.24 20.78 -6.36
N PHE A 5 1.49 21.10 -7.43
CA PHE A 5 1.31 20.20 -8.57
C PHE A 5 2.40 20.40 -9.62
N HIS A 6 2.94 19.28 -10.12
CA HIS A 6 3.84 19.26 -11.27
C HIS A 6 3.31 18.27 -12.29
N THR A 7 3.53 18.55 -13.57
CA THR A 7 3.24 17.60 -14.65
C THR A 7 4.34 16.55 -14.69
N LEU A 8 4.01 15.30 -14.38
CA LEU A 8 4.93 14.18 -14.35
C LEU A 8 4.55 13.15 -15.40
N ARG A 9 5.56 12.57 -16.03
CA ARG A 9 5.41 11.49 -16.98
C ARG A 9 5.23 10.16 -16.26
N ILE A 10 4.35 9.31 -16.80
CA ILE A 10 4.18 7.92 -16.35
C ILE A 10 5.36 7.11 -16.89
N ALA A 11 6.17 6.60 -15.97
CA ALA A 11 7.34 5.78 -16.27
C ALA A 11 6.99 4.31 -16.53
N ASP A 12 6.01 3.78 -15.75
CA ASP A 12 5.60 2.38 -15.83
C ASP A 12 4.16 2.20 -15.35
N ILE A 13 3.45 1.21 -15.93
CA ILE A 13 2.12 0.76 -15.51
C ILE A 13 2.14 -0.76 -15.42
N ARG A 14 1.72 -1.31 -14.26
CA ARG A 14 1.59 -2.76 -14.05
C ARG A 14 0.15 -3.13 -13.74
N LYS A 15 -0.31 -4.26 -14.27
CA LYS A 15 -1.58 -4.86 -13.92
C LYS A 15 -1.40 -5.72 -12.67
N GLU A 16 -1.92 -5.25 -11.54
CA GLU A 16 -1.79 -5.94 -10.25
C GLU A 16 -2.88 -6.99 -10.04
N THR A 17 -4.13 -6.64 -10.39
CA THR A 17 -5.29 -7.54 -10.39
C THR A 17 -6.20 -7.19 -11.56
N GLU A 18 -7.31 -7.93 -11.74
CA GLU A 18 -8.28 -7.64 -12.79
C GLU A 18 -8.81 -6.19 -12.74
N ASP A 19 -8.93 -5.63 -11.54
CA ASP A 19 -9.50 -4.30 -11.28
C ASP A 19 -8.49 -3.29 -10.70
N THR A 20 -7.18 -3.56 -10.77
CA THR A 20 -6.17 -2.69 -10.17
C THR A 20 -4.93 -2.57 -11.06
N VAL A 21 -4.52 -1.33 -11.29
CA VAL A 21 -3.21 -1.01 -11.90
C VAL A 21 -2.33 -0.26 -10.90
N SER A 22 -1.03 -0.47 -10.98
CA SER A 22 -0.05 0.42 -10.32
C SER A 22 0.66 1.27 -11.37
N ILE A 23 0.94 2.52 -11.00
CA ILE A 23 1.52 3.53 -11.86
C ILE A 23 2.72 4.14 -11.17
N SER A 24 3.88 4.17 -11.82
CA SER A 24 5.04 4.92 -11.34
C SER A 24 5.27 6.17 -12.17
N PHE A 25 5.84 7.19 -11.55
CA PHE A 25 6.13 8.48 -12.15
C PHE A 25 7.63 8.71 -12.27
N GLU A 26 8.04 9.33 -13.37
CA GLU A 26 9.38 9.84 -13.56
C GLU A 26 9.49 11.21 -12.87
N ILE A 27 10.35 11.30 -11.85
CA ILE A 27 10.58 12.56 -11.14
C ILE A 27 11.83 13.22 -11.71
N PRO A 28 11.72 14.41 -12.34
CA PRO A 28 12.87 15.18 -12.79
C PRO A 28 13.85 15.46 -11.65
N THR A 29 15.15 15.50 -11.97
CA THR A 29 16.22 15.65 -10.96
C THR A 29 16.03 16.89 -10.10
N GLU A 30 15.59 17.99 -10.68
CA GLU A 30 15.32 19.27 -10.01
C GLU A 30 14.16 19.19 -9.01
N LEU A 31 13.21 18.25 -9.20
CA LEU A 31 12.04 18.06 -8.34
C LEU A 31 12.23 16.97 -7.29
N LYS A 32 13.31 16.18 -7.34
CA LYS A 32 13.51 15.03 -6.43
C LYS A 32 13.41 15.43 -4.95
N LYS A 33 13.86 16.62 -4.57
CA LYS A 33 13.77 17.11 -3.18
C LYS A 33 12.33 17.36 -2.73
N ASP A 34 11.49 17.84 -3.64
CA ASP A 34 10.09 18.15 -3.36
C ASP A 34 9.24 16.87 -3.30
N TYR A 35 9.72 15.80 -3.94
CA TYR A 35 9.08 14.47 -3.94
C TYR A 35 9.69 13.51 -2.94
N ASN A 36 10.56 13.94 -2.02
CA ASN A 36 10.93 13.12 -0.88
C ASN A 36 9.70 12.82 -0.04
N TYR A 37 9.57 11.57 0.42
CA TYR A 37 8.41 11.14 1.19
C TYR A 37 8.76 10.17 2.32
N PHE A 38 7.85 10.07 3.27
CA PHE A 38 7.84 9.00 4.27
C PHE A 38 6.89 7.89 3.83
N SER A 39 7.25 6.63 4.12
CA SER A 39 6.38 5.50 3.83
C SER A 39 5.02 5.65 4.50
N GLY A 40 3.94 5.42 3.73
CA GLY A 40 2.56 5.65 4.15
C GLY A 40 1.93 6.96 3.63
N GLN A 41 2.74 7.93 3.17
CA GLN A 41 2.22 9.14 2.53
C GLN A 41 1.59 8.85 1.16
N TYR A 42 0.90 9.85 0.60
CA TYR A 42 0.16 9.73 -0.66
C TYR A 42 0.51 10.85 -1.65
N LEU A 43 0.23 10.58 -2.92
CA LEU A 43 0.18 11.56 -4.01
C LEU A 43 -1.28 11.90 -4.34
N THR A 44 -1.57 13.17 -4.63
CA THR A 44 -2.83 13.56 -5.26
C THR A 44 -2.62 13.69 -6.75
N LEU A 45 -3.34 12.90 -7.52
CA LEU A 45 -3.33 12.91 -8.98
C LEU A 45 -4.48 13.76 -9.50
N LYS A 46 -4.21 14.55 -10.54
CA LYS A 46 -5.20 15.39 -11.19
C LYS A 46 -5.21 15.10 -12.69
N ALA A 47 -6.39 14.90 -13.25
CA ALA A 47 -6.61 14.73 -14.69
C ALA A 47 -7.94 15.33 -15.12
N THR A 48 -8.05 15.65 -16.41
CA THR A 48 -9.33 15.99 -17.04
C THR A 48 -9.90 14.73 -17.68
N VAL A 49 -11.03 14.25 -17.17
CA VAL A 49 -11.72 13.06 -17.66
C VAL A 49 -13.10 13.48 -18.15
N ASN A 50 -13.40 13.26 -19.43
CA ASN A 50 -14.66 13.68 -20.07
C ASN A 50 -15.00 15.19 -19.86
N GLY A 51 -13.98 16.06 -19.92
CA GLY A 51 -14.12 17.50 -19.76
C GLY A 51 -14.24 17.99 -18.29
N GLU A 52 -14.17 17.09 -17.32
CA GLU A 52 -14.22 17.42 -15.87
C GLU A 52 -12.84 17.23 -15.23
N GLU A 53 -12.36 18.24 -14.51
CA GLU A 53 -11.16 18.13 -13.68
C GLU A 53 -11.45 17.27 -12.46
N ILE A 54 -10.70 16.19 -12.29
CA ILE A 54 -10.84 15.25 -11.19
C ILE A 54 -9.52 15.14 -10.43
N ARG A 55 -9.60 15.22 -9.09
CA ARG A 55 -8.46 15.00 -8.18
C ARG A 55 -8.73 13.80 -7.30
N ARG A 56 -7.75 12.90 -7.16
CA ARG A 56 -7.83 11.73 -6.27
C ARG A 56 -6.48 11.47 -5.62
N SER A 57 -6.52 11.12 -4.35
CA SER A 57 -5.33 10.78 -3.57
C SER A 57 -5.14 9.27 -3.52
N TYR A 58 -3.89 8.85 -3.72
CA TYR A 58 -3.47 7.44 -3.67
C TYR A 58 -2.18 7.32 -2.88
N SER A 59 -2.17 6.43 -1.89
CA SER A 59 -0.98 6.19 -1.09
C SER A 59 0.16 5.62 -1.96
N LEU A 60 1.37 6.07 -1.67
CA LEU A 60 2.57 5.48 -2.23
C LEU A 60 2.71 4.03 -1.75
N CYS A 61 2.93 3.11 -2.66
CA CYS A 61 3.15 1.70 -2.39
C CYS A 61 4.63 1.27 -2.56
N SER A 62 5.44 2.13 -3.16
CA SER A 62 6.90 2.03 -3.10
C SER A 62 7.43 2.50 -1.75
N ALA A 63 8.63 2.05 -1.37
CA ALA A 63 9.32 2.55 -0.20
C ALA A 63 10.32 3.65 -0.59
N PRO A 64 10.62 4.63 0.28
CA PRO A 64 11.51 5.75 -0.05
C PRO A 64 12.90 5.34 -0.54
N HIS A 65 13.42 4.19 -0.08
CA HIS A 65 14.73 3.67 -0.47
C HIS A 65 14.75 3.01 -1.86
N GLU A 66 13.56 2.75 -2.47
CA GLU A 66 13.45 2.19 -3.81
C GLU A 66 13.62 3.26 -4.91
N GLU A 67 13.68 4.55 -4.53
CA GLU A 67 13.73 5.70 -5.45
C GLU A 67 12.64 5.63 -6.55
N GLU A 68 11.51 5.06 -6.22
CA GLU A 68 10.34 4.93 -7.10
C GLU A 68 9.14 5.65 -6.46
N TRP A 69 8.33 6.31 -7.27
CA TRP A 69 7.09 6.99 -6.85
C TRP A 69 5.90 6.26 -7.48
N ARG A 70 5.52 5.15 -6.85
CA ARG A 70 4.45 4.27 -7.33
C ARG A 70 3.22 4.34 -6.45
N VAL A 71 2.05 4.43 -7.11
CA VAL A 71 0.74 4.33 -6.48
C VAL A 71 -0.06 3.21 -7.13
N ALA A 72 -1.01 2.60 -6.40
CA ALA A 72 -1.93 1.64 -7.01
C ALA A 72 -3.37 2.16 -6.98
N ILE A 73 -4.06 1.97 -8.09
CA ILE A 73 -5.39 2.50 -8.37
C ILE A 73 -6.34 1.36 -8.64
N LYS A 74 -7.13 1.02 -7.61
CA LYS A 74 -8.20 0.04 -7.76
C LYS A 74 -9.42 0.69 -8.39
N GLN A 75 -9.94 0.08 -9.45
CA GLN A 75 -11.18 0.50 -10.08
C GLN A 75 -12.36 0.28 -9.13
N ILE A 76 -13.18 1.30 -8.96
CA ILE A 76 -14.43 1.24 -8.21
C ILE A 76 -15.61 1.47 -9.15
N GLU A 77 -16.76 0.93 -8.80
CA GLU A 77 -17.99 1.12 -9.56
C GLU A 77 -18.31 2.62 -9.68
N ALA A 78 -18.65 3.08 -10.88
CA ALA A 78 -18.89 4.49 -11.21
C ALA A 78 -17.71 5.46 -10.93
N GLY A 79 -16.53 4.94 -10.61
CA GLY A 79 -15.35 5.75 -10.31
C GLY A 79 -14.70 6.32 -11.56
N LYS A 80 -14.96 7.58 -11.91
CA LYS A 80 -14.45 8.24 -13.13
C LYS A 80 -12.93 8.14 -13.26
N PHE A 81 -12.18 8.59 -12.26
CA PHE A 81 -10.71 8.57 -12.29
C PHE A 81 -10.14 7.14 -12.29
N SER A 82 -10.67 6.26 -11.43
CA SER A 82 -10.16 4.89 -11.34
C SER A 82 -10.44 4.07 -12.61
N THR A 83 -11.56 4.31 -13.29
CA THR A 83 -11.87 3.71 -14.59
C THR A 83 -10.92 4.24 -15.68
N PHE A 84 -10.72 5.56 -15.76
CA PHE A 84 -9.76 6.19 -16.65
C PHE A 84 -8.34 5.62 -16.45
N ALA A 85 -7.89 5.55 -15.20
CA ALA A 85 -6.55 5.04 -14.88
C ALA A 85 -6.34 3.57 -15.26
N ASN A 86 -7.38 2.72 -15.11
CA ASN A 86 -7.28 1.29 -15.43
C ASN A 86 -7.41 0.97 -16.92
N ASN A 87 -8.09 1.84 -17.73
CA ASN A 87 -8.47 1.51 -19.09
C ASN A 87 -7.81 2.40 -20.15
N GLU A 88 -7.41 3.63 -19.82
CA GLU A 88 -7.00 4.61 -20.82
C GLU A 88 -5.55 5.07 -20.68
N LEU A 89 -5.02 5.19 -19.45
CA LEU A 89 -3.65 5.64 -19.23
C LEU A 89 -2.61 4.68 -19.81
N LYS A 90 -1.55 5.25 -20.34
CA LYS A 90 -0.44 4.53 -20.98
C LYS A 90 0.90 5.03 -20.44
N ILE A 91 1.91 4.19 -20.54
CA ILE A 91 3.30 4.59 -20.31
C ILE A 91 3.66 5.74 -21.26
N GLY A 92 4.23 6.79 -20.72
CA GLY A 92 4.57 8.01 -21.43
C GLY A 92 3.52 9.12 -21.39
N ASP A 93 2.28 8.84 -20.96
CA ASP A 93 1.30 9.87 -20.66
C ASP A 93 1.77 10.73 -19.49
N SER A 94 1.16 11.91 -19.33
CA SER A 94 1.47 12.84 -18.25
C SER A 94 0.25 13.13 -17.40
N LEU A 95 0.44 13.20 -16.09
CA LEU A 95 -0.56 13.63 -15.12
C LEU A 95 -0.03 14.81 -14.29
N GLU A 96 -0.93 15.62 -13.78
CA GLU A 96 -0.57 16.57 -12.72
C GLU A 96 -0.57 15.83 -11.38
N VAL A 97 0.60 15.82 -10.74
CA VAL A 97 0.85 15.08 -9.50
C VAL A 97 1.28 16.07 -8.43
N MET A 98 0.58 16.06 -7.30
CA MET A 98 0.93 16.88 -6.15
C MET A 98 2.10 16.23 -5.38
N THR A 99 2.99 17.06 -4.85
CA THR A 99 4.06 16.59 -3.95
C THR A 99 3.51 15.74 -2.81
N PRO A 100 4.28 14.75 -2.31
CA PRO A 100 3.83 13.83 -1.26
C PRO A 100 3.37 14.55 0.00
N THR A 101 2.30 14.04 0.60
CA THR A 101 1.75 14.56 1.85
C THR A 101 1.02 13.46 2.63
N GLY A 102 0.65 13.73 3.88
CA GLY A 102 -0.12 12.83 4.74
C GLY A 102 0.53 12.62 6.10
N ASN A 103 -0.33 12.42 7.12
CA ASN A 103 0.08 12.19 8.50
C ASN A 103 0.15 10.71 8.87
N PHE A 104 -0.38 9.83 8.02
CA PHE A 104 -0.22 8.38 8.18
C PHE A 104 1.13 8.00 7.58
N HIS A 105 2.16 7.94 8.41
CA HIS A 105 3.52 7.61 7.97
C HIS A 105 4.34 6.99 9.10
N LEU A 106 5.42 6.32 8.71
CA LEU A 106 6.40 5.73 9.61
C LEU A 106 7.64 6.63 9.71
N GLU A 107 8.10 6.87 10.93
CA GLU A 107 9.43 7.40 11.21
C GLU A 107 10.36 6.24 11.62
N SER A 108 11.13 5.73 10.65
CA SER A 108 12.02 4.58 10.88
C SER A 108 13.34 4.98 11.53
N ASN A 109 13.87 4.09 12.40
CA ASN A 109 15.18 4.27 13.00
C ASN A 109 15.92 2.92 13.08
N ALA A 110 17.16 2.87 12.58
CA ALA A 110 17.96 1.64 12.54
C ALA A 110 18.26 1.03 13.93
N SER A 111 18.13 1.79 15.02
CA SER A 111 18.28 1.30 16.37
C SER A 111 17.01 0.66 16.95
N ASN A 112 15.87 0.76 16.27
CA ASN A 112 14.62 0.18 16.72
C ASN A 112 14.70 -1.35 16.82
N LYS A 113 13.99 -1.88 17.83
CA LYS A 113 13.75 -3.31 18.06
C LYS A 113 12.27 -3.47 18.43
N LYS A 114 11.41 -3.17 17.47
CA LYS A 114 9.97 -3.07 17.66
C LYS A 114 9.23 -4.24 17.04
N SER A 115 8.09 -4.58 17.62
CA SER A 115 7.11 -5.49 17.04
C SER A 115 5.98 -4.68 16.41
N TYR A 116 5.93 -4.66 15.08
CA TYR A 116 4.91 -3.97 14.30
C TYR A 116 3.78 -4.91 13.91
N VAL A 117 2.54 -4.45 14.09
CA VAL A 117 1.35 -5.12 13.56
C VAL A 117 0.77 -4.26 12.44
N LEU A 118 0.73 -4.81 11.25
CA LEU A 118 0.20 -4.17 10.06
C LEU A 118 -1.10 -4.85 9.65
N ILE A 119 -2.18 -4.09 9.48
CA ILE A 119 -3.48 -4.62 9.10
C ILE A 119 -3.94 -3.92 7.83
N ALA A 120 -4.16 -4.69 6.78
CA ALA A 120 -4.59 -4.19 5.49
C ALA A 120 -5.83 -4.93 4.98
N ALA A 121 -6.73 -4.25 4.28
CA ALA A 121 -7.77 -4.91 3.50
C ALA A 121 -7.91 -4.27 2.10
N GLY A 122 -7.88 -5.13 1.07
CA GLY A 122 -7.97 -4.70 -0.33
C GLY A 122 -6.91 -3.67 -0.70
N SER A 123 -7.35 -2.52 -1.22
CA SER A 123 -6.44 -1.42 -1.61
C SER A 123 -5.76 -0.71 -0.43
N GLY A 124 -6.20 -0.95 0.81
CA GLY A 124 -5.49 -0.45 1.99
C GLY A 124 -4.07 -1.01 2.15
N ILE A 125 -3.71 -2.01 1.36
CA ILE A 125 -2.33 -2.52 1.29
C ILE A 125 -1.32 -1.46 0.81
N THR A 126 -1.74 -0.44 0.06
CA THR A 126 -0.81 0.51 -0.57
C THR A 126 0.10 1.24 0.44
N PRO A 127 -0.39 1.94 1.48
CA PRO A 127 0.49 2.52 2.47
C PRO A 127 1.16 1.45 3.35
N ILE A 128 0.50 0.35 3.58
CA ILE A 128 0.96 -0.72 4.47
C ILE A 128 2.19 -1.44 3.89
N ILE A 129 2.20 -1.73 2.57
CA ILE A 129 3.35 -2.38 1.94
C ILE A 129 4.57 -1.45 1.89
N SER A 130 4.35 -0.14 1.68
CA SER A 130 5.41 0.88 1.75
C SER A 130 6.05 0.92 3.15
N ILE A 131 5.22 0.89 4.20
CA ILE A 131 5.67 0.85 5.60
C ILE A 131 6.42 -0.47 5.88
N ALA A 132 5.86 -1.62 5.48
CA ALA A 132 6.50 -2.92 5.68
C ALA A 132 7.89 -3.00 5.05
N LYS A 133 8.02 -2.60 3.78
CA LYS A 133 9.32 -2.54 3.09
C LYS A 133 10.32 -1.64 3.81
N THR A 134 9.85 -0.48 4.30
CA THR A 134 10.70 0.48 5.00
C THR A 134 11.20 -0.07 6.32
N ILE A 135 10.34 -0.70 7.13
CA ILE A 135 10.73 -1.35 8.39
C ILE A 135 11.77 -2.43 8.11
N LEU A 136 11.45 -3.36 7.21
CA LEU A 136 12.31 -4.52 6.91
C LEU A 136 13.69 -4.15 6.36
N GLU A 137 13.81 -3.00 5.68
CA GLU A 137 15.08 -2.51 5.15
C GLU A 137 15.85 -1.65 6.15
N LYS A 138 15.15 -0.80 6.92
CA LYS A 138 15.78 0.21 7.79
C LYS A 138 15.92 -0.22 9.24
N GLU A 139 15.14 -1.19 9.70
CA GLU A 139 15.08 -1.65 11.09
C GLU A 139 15.35 -3.17 11.18
N PRO A 140 16.60 -3.60 11.03
CA PRO A 140 16.94 -5.03 10.90
C PRO A 140 16.63 -5.88 12.15
N ASN A 141 16.40 -5.23 13.29
CA ASN A 141 16.08 -5.89 14.57
C ASN A 141 14.60 -5.81 14.94
N SER A 142 13.76 -5.26 14.07
CA SER A 142 12.31 -5.16 14.27
C SER A 142 11.58 -6.30 13.57
N ASP A 143 10.44 -6.70 14.12
CA ASP A 143 9.57 -7.75 13.62
C ASP A 143 8.27 -7.16 13.05
N VAL A 144 7.76 -7.74 11.97
CA VAL A 144 6.53 -7.32 11.30
C VAL A 144 5.55 -8.49 11.20
N THR A 145 4.32 -8.29 11.68
CA THR A 145 3.21 -9.20 11.41
C THR A 145 2.17 -8.48 10.56
N LEU A 146 1.96 -8.94 9.33
CA LEU A 146 0.97 -8.41 8.39
C LEU A 146 -0.26 -9.31 8.32
N PHE A 147 -1.42 -8.77 8.71
CA PHE A 147 -2.74 -9.36 8.45
C PHE A 147 -3.33 -8.71 7.20
N TYR A 148 -3.55 -9.51 6.15
CA TYR A 148 -4.00 -8.97 4.87
C TYR A 148 -5.29 -9.61 4.39
N GLY A 149 -6.39 -8.84 4.51
CA GLY A 149 -7.74 -9.23 4.12
C GLY A 149 -8.06 -8.96 2.65
N ASN A 150 -8.64 -9.95 1.96
CA ASN A 150 -9.08 -9.83 0.57
C ASN A 150 -10.38 -10.62 0.31
N LYS A 151 -10.99 -10.42 -0.86
CA LYS A 151 -12.18 -11.20 -1.24
C LYS A 151 -11.79 -12.64 -1.59
N GLY A 152 -10.77 -12.81 -2.39
CA GLY A 152 -10.25 -14.08 -2.87
C GLY A 152 -8.81 -13.92 -3.36
N PHE A 153 -8.21 -15.01 -3.75
CA PHE A 153 -6.80 -15.07 -4.13
C PHE A 153 -6.45 -14.17 -5.31
N GLY A 154 -7.31 -14.11 -6.34
CA GLY A 154 -7.12 -13.26 -7.51
C GLY A 154 -7.30 -11.76 -7.25
N SER A 155 -7.78 -11.35 -6.08
CA SER A 155 -7.96 -9.95 -5.67
C SER A 155 -6.85 -9.43 -4.76
N ILE A 156 -5.82 -10.23 -4.48
CA ILE A 156 -4.67 -9.84 -3.65
C ILE A 156 -3.76 -8.92 -4.47
N ILE A 157 -3.82 -7.62 -4.18
CA ILE A 157 -2.93 -6.62 -4.80
C ILE A 157 -1.51 -6.85 -4.27
N PHE A 158 -0.49 -6.76 -5.14
CA PHE A 158 0.93 -7.03 -4.82
C PHE A 158 1.21 -8.44 -4.28
N ARG A 159 0.43 -9.44 -4.69
CA ARG A 159 0.58 -10.81 -4.19
C ARG A 159 2.00 -11.33 -4.33
N GLU A 160 2.58 -11.25 -5.52
CA GLU A 160 3.93 -11.74 -5.79
C GLU A 160 4.99 -10.95 -5.01
N GLU A 161 4.80 -9.66 -4.87
CA GLU A 161 5.70 -8.80 -4.11
C GLU A 161 5.66 -9.10 -2.61
N VAL A 162 4.46 -9.31 -2.04
CA VAL A 162 4.29 -9.71 -0.63
C VAL A 162 4.93 -11.07 -0.36
N GLU A 163 4.77 -12.05 -1.26
CA GLU A 163 5.41 -13.37 -1.11
C GLU A 163 6.93 -13.28 -1.29
N ALA A 164 7.42 -12.47 -2.21
CA ALA A 164 8.87 -12.23 -2.37
C ALA A 164 9.46 -11.57 -1.11
N LEU A 165 8.76 -10.59 -0.55
CA LEU A 165 9.15 -9.92 0.69
C LEU A 165 9.22 -10.90 1.86
N LYS A 166 8.19 -11.75 2.02
CA LYS A 166 8.14 -12.80 3.03
C LYS A 166 9.30 -13.80 2.87
N ASN A 167 9.61 -14.21 1.65
CA ASN A 167 10.72 -15.13 1.39
C ASN A 167 12.08 -14.49 1.70
N LYS A 168 12.25 -13.20 1.39
CA LYS A 168 13.48 -12.46 1.71
C LYS A 168 13.66 -12.25 3.22
N HIS A 169 12.57 -12.06 3.96
CA HIS A 169 12.56 -11.68 5.37
C HIS A 169 11.87 -12.73 6.26
N MET A 170 12.15 -14.04 6.05
CA MET A 170 11.50 -15.15 6.74
C MET A 170 11.61 -15.09 8.27
N ASN A 171 12.65 -14.46 8.81
CA ASN A 171 12.90 -14.42 10.24
C ASN A 171 12.09 -13.32 10.94
N ASN A 172 11.78 -12.23 10.25
CA ASN A 172 11.19 -11.02 10.83
C ASN A 172 9.96 -10.48 10.08
N LEU A 173 9.45 -11.21 9.08
CA LEU A 173 8.15 -10.93 8.45
C LEU A 173 7.24 -12.15 8.51
N ARG A 174 6.11 -11.98 9.18
CA ARG A 174 4.97 -12.91 9.13
C ARG A 174 3.85 -12.31 8.31
N VAL A 175 3.33 -13.06 7.34
CA VAL A 175 2.16 -12.67 6.55
C VAL A 175 1.04 -13.67 6.75
N VAL A 176 -0.14 -13.17 7.11
CA VAL A 176 -1.36 -13.97 7.28
C VAL A 176 -2.44 -13.42 6.36
N HIS A 177 -2.75 -14.15 5.30
CA HIS A 177 -3.85 -13.82 4.41
C HIS A 177 -5.19 -14.25 4.99
N ILE A 178 -6.20 -13.37 4.91
CA ILE A 178 -7.58 -13.63 5.31
C ILE A 178 -8.48 -13.44 4.08
N LEU A 179 -9.20 -14.48 3.67
CA LEU A 179 -10.05 -14.45 2.47
C LEU A 179 -11.53 -14.55 2.84
N SER A 180 -12.33 -13.59 2.39
CA SER A 180 -13.75 -13.52 2.76
C SER A 180 -14.65 -14.38 1.88
N ARG A 181 -14.24 -14.75 0.67
CA ARG A 181 -15.02 -15.55 -0.29
C ARG A 181 -14.41 -16.90 -0.64
N GLU A 182 -13.18 -17.14 -0.20
CA GLU A 182 -12.44 -18.38 -0.43
C GLU A 182 -11.91 -18.94 0.89
N SER A 183 -11.48 -20.20 0.90
CA SER A 183 -10.90 -20.86 2.07
C SER A 183 -9.47 -21.27 1.79
N LEU A 184 -8.57 -20.94 2.70
CA LEU A 184 -7.16 -21.39 2.70
C LEU A 184 -6.96 -22.67 3.53
N GLY A 185 -8.06 -23.38 3.87
CA GLY A 185 -8.00 -24.63 4.67
C GLY A 185 -7.98 -24.40 6.18
N ASN A 186 -7.81 -23.17 6.66
CA ASN A 186 -7.82 -22.81 8.08
C ASN A 186 -8.95 -21.82 8.36
N ALA A 187 -9.78 -22.11 9.37
CA ALA A 187 -10.93 -21.27 9.74
C ALA A 187 -10.55 -19.86 10.17
N ILE A 188 -9.38 -19.67 10.77
CA ILE A 188 -8.91 -18.33 11.19
C ILE A 188 -8.63 -17.41 9.99
N GLN A 189 -8.26 -17.99 8.85
CA GLN A 189 -7.97 -17.27 7.61
C GLN A 189 -9.20 -17.04 6.72
N LYS A 190 -10.40 -17.46 7.18
CA LYS A 190 -11.66 -17.27 6.45
C LYS A 190 -12.48 -16.15 7.06
N GLY A 191 -13.05 -15.26 6.24
CA GLY A 191 -13.95 -14.18 6.67
C GLY A 191 -13.40 -12.79 6.41
N ARG A 192 -13.99 -11.80 7.06
CA ARG A 192 -13.51 -10.41 7.04
C ARG A 192 -12.66 -10.14 8.28
N ILE A 193 -11.85 -9.11 8.20
CA ILE A 193 -11.18 -8.54 9.35
C ILE A 193 -12.20 -7.57 9.99
N ASP A 194 -12.72 -7.95 11.13
CA ASP A 194 -13.61 -7.22 12.01
C ASP A 194 -13.14 -7.42 13.46
N ASP A 195 -13.80 -6.82 14.43
CA ASP A 195 -13.42 -6.88 15.85
C ASP A 195 -13.26 -8.33 16.34
N GLU A 196 -14.24 -9.21 16.05
CA GLU A 196 -14.16 -10.62 16.45
C GLU A 196 -12.99 -11.35 15.79
N LYS A 197 -12.70 -11.03 14.52
CA LYS A 197 -11.59 -11.61 13.79
C LYS A 197 -10.25 -11.13 14.36
N ILE A 198 -10.13 -9.86 14.71
CA ILE A 198 -8.92 -9.29 15.31
C ILE A 198 -8.60 -9.97 16.65
N GLU A 199 -9.61 -10.22 17.51
CA GLU A 199 -9.41 -10.96 18.77
C GLU A 199 -8.84 -12.36 18.50
N LYS A 200 -9.41 -13.09 17.54
CA LYS A 200 -8.92 -14.43 17.16
C LYS A 200 -7.51 -14.41 16.58
N LEU A 201 -7.18 -13.40 15.75
CA LEU A 201 -5.85 -13.23 15.18
C LEU A 201 -4.84 -12.87 16.27
N TYR A 202 -5.20 -12.01 17.21
CA TYR A 202 -4.39 -11.67 18.37
C TYR A 202 -4.08 -12.92 19.19
N ASP A 203 -5.09 -13.68 19.59
CA ASP A 203 -4.90 -14.90 20.38
C ASP A 203 -4.02 -15.95 19.69
N ALA A 204 -4.17 -16.08 18.38
CA ALA A 204 -3.44 -17.09 17.61
C ALA A 204 -1.99 -16.71 17.26
N PHE A 205 -1.72 -15.42 17.07
CA PHE A 205 -0.44 -14.98 16.48
C PHE A 205 0.34 -13.98 17.33
N LEU A 206 -0.32 -13.27 18.26
CA LEU A 206 0.27 -12.11 18.95
C LEU A 206 0.21 -12.19 20.48
N LYS A 207 -0.50 -13.17 21.05
CA LYS A 207 -0.77 -13.27 22.51
C LYS A 207 0.46 -13.13 23.40
N ASN A 208 1.63 -13.55 22.93
CA ASN A 208 2.89 -13.51 23.69
C ASN A 208 3.87 -12.49 23.09
N THR A 209 3.38 -11.57 22.26
CA THR A 209 4.19 -10.54 21.60
C THR A 209 3.86 -9.18 22.24
N GLU A 210 4.87 -8.48 22.71
CA GLU A 210 4.73 -7.06 23.06
C GLU A 210 4.61 -6.28 21.76
N ILE A 211 3.51 -5.54 21.58
CA ILE A 211 3.22 -4.79 20.35
C ILE A 211 3.59 -3.33 20.59
N ASP A 212 4.52 -2.80 19.81
CA ASP A 212 4.96 -1.41 19.92
C ASP A 212 4.12 -0.46 19.06
N GLU A 213 3.83 -0.84 17.82
CA GLU A 213 3.08 0.01 16.90
C GLU A 213 2.12 -0.81 16.02
N VAL A 214 0.96 -0.20 15.72
CA VAL A 214 -0.06 -0.80 14.86
C VAL A 214 -0.43 0.19 13.74
N PHE A 215 -0.38 -0.28 12.50
CA PHE A 215 -0.85 0.48 11.34
C PHE A 215 -2.03 -0.25 10.70
N VAL A 216 -3.13 0.47 10.51
CA VAL A 216 -4.38 -0.09 9.97
C VAL A 216 -4.82 0.72 8.76
N CYS A 217 -5.08 0.06 7.63
CA CYS A 217 -5.64 0.70 6.45
C CYS A 217 -6.56 -0.27 5.68
N GLY A 218 -7.80 0.16 5.46
CA GLY A 218 -8.81 -0.63 4.77
C GLY A 218 -10.15 0.08 4.65
N PRO A 219 -11.23 -0.65 4.33
CA PRO A 219 -12.59 -0.13 4.33
C PRO A 219 -13.03 0.32 5.71
N GLU A 220 -13.94 1.31 5.77
CA GLU A 220 -14.50 1.85 7.03
C GLU A 220 -15.12 0.78 7.94
N ALA A 221 -15.60 -0.32 7.36
CA ALA A 221 -16.22 -1.44 8.10
C ALA A 221 -15.19 -2.47 8.63
N MET A 222 -13.90 -2.15 8.61
CA MET A 222 -12.82 -3.00 9.12
C MET A 222 -12.49 -2.65 10.58
#